data_119dc8b7a1f1e99b2f030c1a200468d2
#
_entry.id   119dc8b7a1f1e99b2f030c1a200468d2
#
_cell.length_a   1.000
_cell.length_b   1.000
_cell.length_c   1.000
_cell.angle_alpha   90.00
_cell.angle_beta   90.00
_cell.angle_gamma   90.00
#
_symmetry.space_group_name_H-M   'P 1'
#
loop_
_entity.id
_entity.type
_entity.pdbx_description
1 polymer ?
#
loop_
_entity_poly.entity_id
_entity_poly.type
_entity_poly.pdbx_seq_one_letter_code
_entity_poly.pdbx_strand_id
1 'polypeptide(L)'
;MIRRRLHHLLALVGLALALFGLSAPARAANCNYATAQGSTGPANWQTYCWLDLASYNDITARSGSGQNMSYTLPDGTVMTFNLKVSGAAATSATSPSWSGAAVGNTAFLGIAGRPVFYQTAAGTTTVTITGITLTPPSGATTITSYMFAAADAESSNQGESLQFQTNGGSWIQLDQVGPTAGSTYPTVSGIGTNTVTTTGVAGTVGAYIFGSTTPTTLITTLVGGGLQGTMFAVRFASIRLNLQIAGTRVATADQFQFDIKATANGSTLASGTSSGTGLGPFTAAALSSSSALPLTLGQAMAGGGSSVMSEYRSQLTCTNAVSSSTPLPSNVVTTSYNFGALQFGDNVQCLFTNTPYPHLQLTKALAASGRQFGSDQFIMRIDQGSTAIASTTTTGTGTAVGNPSTPLAQVSSGTAYSLYELGSGATSLTQYTAAMACTNGWSGSTTPLPTTPTASLTPQMGDVIRCTITNTKRASNATLAIVKSSATLSDPLNGTANPKAIPGAIMRYTLSVSNSGAASVDGNSVLLIDSLPPQITVGTAAAPTFTQGTPSSALTFNAGTDIRYSNAVSAPSSFAACTYSPVSAYDPAVHYICLNPKGTMAGSTGTPPSFSITFNSLVN
;
A
#
# COMPACT_ATOMS: atom_id res chain seq x y z
N MET A 1 -10.81 -7.70 35.30
CA MET A 1 -9.68 -8.07 34.42
C MET A 1 -9.96 -9.29 33.51
N ILE A 2 -10.82 -10.20 33.84
CA ILE A 2 -11.09 -11.43 33.06
C ILE A 2 -11.93 -11.18 31.79
N ARG A 3 -12.89 -10.24 31.81
CA ARG A 3 -13.73 -9.94 30.63
C ARG A 3 -12.99 -9.29 29.42
N ARG A 4 -11.92 -8.53 29.64
CA ARG A 4 -11.13 -7.94 28.53
C ARG A 4 -10.23 -8.96 27.81
N ARG A 5 -9.76 -10.00 28.46
CA ARG A 5 -8.94 -11.05 27.83
C ARG A 5 -9.76 -12.00 26.95
N LEU A 6 -11.05 -12.17 27.24
CA LEU A 6 -11.94 -13.03 26.44
C LEU A 6 -12.29 -12.40 25.07
N HIS A 7 -12.40 -11.07 25.00
CA HIS A 7 -12.66 -10.36 23.73
C HIS A 7 -11.45 -10.38 22.77
N HIS A 8 -10.23 -10.34 23.29
CA HIS A 8 -9.02 -10.45 22.44
C HIS A 8 -8.78 -11.89 21.95
N LEU A 9 -9.16 -12.90 22.73
CA LEU A 9 -9.07 -14.30 22.30
C LEU A 9 -10.11 -14.62 21.21
N LEU A 10 -11.34 -14.10 21.33
CA LEU A 10 -12.39 -14.24 20.32
C LEU A 10 -12.08 -13.48 19.03
N ALA A 11 -11.41 -12.31 19.10
CA ALA A 11 -10.97 -11.56 17.93
C ALA A 11 -9.81 -12.27 17.20
N LEU A 12 -8.87 -12.89 17.92
CA LEU A 12 -7.78 -13.67 17.34
C LEU A 12 -8.26 -14.99 16.72
N VAL A 13 -9.24 -15.67 17.32
CA VAL A 13 -9.85 -16.87 16.74
C VAL A 13 -10.71 -16.52 15.53
N GLY A 14 -11.42 -15.39 15.54
CA GLY A 14 -12.16 -14.89 14.40
C GLY A 14 -11.25 -14.49 13.22
N LEU A 15 -10.08 -13.92 13.48
CA LEU A 15 -9.10 -13.55 12.45
C LEU A 15 -8.37 -14.79 11.89
N ALA A 16 -8.09 -15.79 12.73
CA ALA A 16 -7.52 -17.07 12.27
C ALA A 16 -8.50 -17.89 11.41
N LEU A 17 -9.80 -17.87 11.73
CA LEU A 17 -10.84 -18.51 10.91
C LEU A 17 -11.12 -17.75 9.61
N ALA A 18 -10.93 -16.43 9.56
CA ALA A 18 -11.05 -15.65 8.33
C ALA A 18 -9.88 -15.87 7.34
N LEU A 19 -8.71 -16.29 7.83
CA LEU A 19 -7.56 -16.66 6.99
C LEU A 19 -7.67 -18.06 6.38
N PHE A 20 -8.55 -18.93 6.92
CA PHE A 20 -8.83 -20.26 6.35
C PHE A 20 -10.15 -20.32 5.56
N GLY A 21 -10.89 -19.24 5.43
CA GLY A 21 -12.26 -19.20 4.92
C GLY A 21 -12.46 -18.73 3.49
N LEU A 22 -11.41 -18.54 2.67
CA LEU A 22 -11.54 -18.20 1.24
C LEU A 22 -10.85 -19.20 0.32
N SER A 23 -10.86 -20.49 0.63
CA SER A 23 -10.83 -21.47 -0.42
C SER A 23 -12.23 -21.43 -1.07
N ALA A 24 -12.34 -20.84 -2.27
CA ALA A 24 -13.47 -21.14 -3.13
C ALA A 24 -13.65 -22.68 -3.10
N PRO A 25 -14.87 -23.21 -2.93
CA PRO A 25 -15.05 -24.65 -2.93
C PRO A 25 -14.39 -25.18 -4.20
N ALA A 26 -13.37 -26.03 -4.04
CA ALA A 26 -12.77 -26.72 -5.15
C ALA A 26 -13.95 -27.41 -5.87
N ARG A 27 -14.31 -26.93 -7.06
CA ARG A 27 -15.30 -27.59 -7.89
C ARG A 27 -14.78 -29.01 -8.07
N ALA A 28 -15.52 -30.00 -7.67
CA ALA A 28 -15.12 -31.39 -7.78
C ALA A 28 -14.71 -31.62 -9.25
N ALA A 29 -13.42 -31.84 -9.48
CA ALA A 29 -12.93 -32.16 -10.81
C ALA A 29 -13.41 -33.56 -11.15
N ASN A 30 -13.94 -33.73 -12.35
CA ASN A 30 -14.38 -35.03 -12.83
C ASN A 30 -13.23 -35.80 -13.51
N CYS A 31 -12.02 -35.26 -13.54
CA CYS A 31 -10.80 -35.99 -13.77
C CYS A 31 -9.87 -35.84 -12.56
N ASN A 32 -9.17 -36.89 -12.20
CA ASN A 32 -8.41 -36.93 -10.96
C ASN A 32 -6.95 -37.32 -11.24
N TYR A 33 -6.03 -36.59 -10.62
CA TYR A 33 -4.62 -36.96 -10.58
C TYR A 33 -4.41 -38.07 -9.53
N ALA A 34 -3.41 -38.91 -9.75
CA ALA A 34 -2.93 -39.79 -8.70
C ALA A 34 -2.41 -38.96 -7.51
N THR A 35 -2.52 -39.47 -6.30
CA THR A 35 -2.01 -38.82 -5.08
C THR A 35 -0.54 -39.20 -4.77
N ALA A 36 -0.07 -40.30 -5.34
CA ALA A 36 1.31 -40.72 -5.21
C ALA A 36 1.77 -41.53 -6.44
N GLN A 37 3.09 -41.53 -6.70
CA GLN A 37 3.72 -42.36 -7.67
C GLN A 37 3.76 -43.81 -7.13
N GLY A 38 3.28 -44.72 -7.93
CA GLY A 38 3.41 -46.13 -7.59
C GLY A 38 4.79 -46.70 -7.94
N SER A 39 5.06 -47.95 -7.55
CA SER A 39 6.36 -48.61 -7.71
C SER A 39 6.81 -48.73 -9.16
N THR A 40 5.87 -48.78 -10.10
CA THR A 40 6.11 -48.85 -11.55
C THR A 40 5.74 -47.56 -12.28
N GLY A 41 5.37 -46.52 -11.54
CA GLY A 41 4.86 -45.26 -12.08
C GLY A 41 5.93 -44.47 -12.84
N PRO A 42 5.56 -43.80 -13.95
CA PRO A 42 6.45 -42.97 -14.72
C PRO A 42 6.82 -41.71 -13.95
N ALA A 43 7.94 -41.07 -14.28
CA ALA A 43 8.45 -39.89 -13.59
C ALA A 43 7.47 -38.71 -13.67
N ASN A 44 6.67 -38.62 -14.73
CA ASN A 44 5.68 -37.58 -15.00
C ASN A 44 4.24 -37.98 -14.59
N TRP A 45 4.10 -38.93 -13.67
CA TRP A 45 2.82 -39.50 -13.22
C TRP A 45 1.78 -38.46 -12.82
N GLN A 46 2.19 -37.33 -12.29
CA GLN A 46 1.30 -36.23 -11.87
C GLN A 46 0.68 -35.44 -13.03
N THR A 47 1.09 -35.66 -14.27
CA THR A 47 0.59 -34.92 -15.43
C THR A 47 -0.65 -35.53 -16.08
N TYR A 48 -1.09 -36.66 -15.60
CA TYR A 48 -2.26 -37.38 -16.11
C TYR A 48 -3.49 -37.11 -15.27
N CYS A 49 -4.45 -36.33 -15.82
CA CYS A 49 -5.77 -36.16 -15.21
C CYS A 49 -6.69 -37.28 -15.72
N TRP A 50 -6.81 -38.35 -14.94
CA TRP A 50 -7.59 -39.53 -15.29
C TRP A 50 -9.08 -39.23 -15.23
N LEU A 51 -9.83 -39.54 -16.31
CA LEU A 51 -11.26 -39.28 -16.39
C LEU A 51 -12.03 -40.17 -15.41
N ASP A 52 -12.91 -39.56 -14.61
CA ASP A 52 -13.80 -40.30 -13.71
C ASP A 52 -15.04 -40.78 -14.47
N LEU A 53 -15.15 -42.06 -14.70
CA LEU A 53 -16.26 -42.71 -15.39
C LEU A 53 -17.39 -43.12 -14.42
N ALA A 54 -17.47 -42.54 -13.20
CA ALA A 54 -18.49 -42.89 -12.22
C ALA A 54 -19.94 -42.64 -12.75
N SER A 55 -20.11 -41.69 -13.67
CA SER A 55 -21.38 -41.40 -14.33
C SER A 55 -21.68 -42.32 -15.52
N TYR A 56 -20.77 -43.21 -15.91
CA TYR A 56 -20.98 -44.13 -17.03
C TYR A 56 -22.18 -45.07 -16.78
N ASN A 57 -23.06 -45.17 -17.79
CA ASN A 57 -24.20 -46.05 -17.78
C ASN A 57 -24.21 -46.87 -19.08
N ASP A 58 -24.03 -48.20 -18.98
CA ASP A 58 -23.88 -49.09 -20.13
C ASP A 58 -25.10 -49.11 -21.04
N ILE A 59 -26.33 -49.02 -20.45
CA ILE A 59 -27.59 -48.99 -21.21
C ILE A 59 -27.67 -47.72 -22.06
N THR A 60 -27.37 -46.57 -21.47
CA THR A 60 -27.41 -45.27 -22.17
C THR A 60 -26.31 -45.21 -23.24
N ALA A 61 -25.09 -45.64 -22.93
CA ALA A 61 -23.96 -45.63 -23.86
C ALA A 61 -24.18 -46.54 -25.07
N ARG A 62 -25.00 -47.62 -24.93
CA ARG A 62 -25.38 -48.55 -26.02
C ARG A 62 -26.58 -48.08 -26.81
N SER A 63 -27.26 -47.03 -26.38
CA SER A 63 -28.37 -46.47 -27.15
C SER A 63 -27.91 -45.84 -28.47
N GLY A 64 -28.81 -45.65 -29.43
CA GLY A 64 -28.48 -45.01 -30.69
C GLY A 64 -27.89 -43.59 -30.54
N SER A 65 -28.30 -42.87 -29.47
CA SER A 65 -27.78 -41.52 -29.14
C SER A 65 -26.45 -41.52 -28.40
N GLY A 66 -26.09 -42.63 -27.74
CA GLY A 66 -24.94 -42.66 -26.85
C GLY A 66 -25.16 -41.90 -25.55
N GLN A 67 -24.15 -41.78 -24.74
CA GLN A 67 -24.15 -41.05 -23.47
C GLN A 67 -23.30 -39.78 -23.57
N ASN A 68 -23.88 -38.61 -23.27
CA ASN A 68 -23.11 -37.37 -23.15
C ASN A 68 -22.36 -37.36 -21.80
N MET A 69 -21.09 -37.09 -21.88
CA MET A 69 -20.19 -36.99 -20.75
C MET A 69 -19.72 -35.54 -20.61
N SER A 70 -19.59 -35.03 -19.38
CA SER A 70 -19.09 -33.70 -19.08
C SER A 70 -18.17 -33.74 -17.87
N TYR A 71 -16.99 -33.15 -17.99
CA TYR A 71 -15.94 -33.15 -16.99
C TYR A 71 -15.53 -31.71 -16.69
N THR A 72 -15.43 -31.34 -15.42
CA THR A 72 -14.77 -30.08 -15.03
C THR A 72 -13.34 -30.42 -14.66
N LEU A 73 -12.39 -29.91 -15.43
CA LEU A 73 -10.95 -30.09 -15.20
C LEU A 73 -10.47 -29.19 -14.05
N PRO A 74 -9.30 -29.47 -13.44
CA PRO A 74 -8.81 -28.76 -12.27
C PRO A 74 -8.64 -27.23 -12.44
N ASP A 75 -8.40 -26.74 -13.66
CA ASP A 75 -8.31 -25.31 -14.00
C ASP A 75 -9.67 -24.64 -14.25
N GLY A 76 -10.77 -25.41 -14.15
CA GLY A 76 -12.12 -24.95 -14.44
C GLY A 76 -12.56 -25.10 -15.91
N THR A 77 -11.69 -25.63 -16.79
CA THR A 77 -12.07 -26.01 -18.16
C THR A 77 -13.14 -27.09 -18.14
N VAL A 78 -14.14 -26.98 -18.99
CA VAL A 78 -15.18 -28.01 -19.16
C VAL A 78 -14.90 -28.79 -20.44
N MET A 79 -14.64 -30.09 -20.29
CA MET A 79 -14.52 -31.02 -21.39
C MET A 79 -15.84 -31.79 -21.58
N THR A 80 -16.34 -31.84 -22.81
CA THR A 80 -17.55 -32.63 -23.14
C THR A 80 -17.30 -33.55 -24.33
N PHE A 81 -17.97 -34.68 -24.36
CA PHE A 81 -18.00 -35.58 -25.49
C PHE A 81 -19.21 -36.54 -25.41
N ASN A 82 -19.54 -37.20 -26.52
CA ASN A 82 -20.50 -38.31 -26.55
C ASN A 82 -19.75 -39.64 -26.55
N LEU A 83 -20.17 -40.56 -25.70
CA LEU A 83 -19.59 -41.89 -25.56
C LEU A 83 -20.60 -42.95 -26.02
N LYS A 84 -20.24 -43.79 -26.99
CA LYS A 84 -21.00 -44.95 -27.44
C LYS A 84 -20.20 -46.22 -27.18
N VAL A 85 -20.92 -47.28 -26.83
CA VAL A 85 -20.34 -48.62 -26.59
C VAL A 85 -21.11 -49.68 -27.36
N SER A 86 -20.37 -50.62 -27.91
CA SER A 86 -20.94 -51.82 -28.58
C SER A 86 -20.11 -53.07 -28.24
N GLY A 87 -20.68 -54.23 -28.51
CA GLY A 87 -20.02 -55.53 -28.23
C GLY A 87 -20.26 -56.05 -26.80
N ALA A 88 -19.27 -56.66 -26.15
CA ALA A 88 -19.40 -57.22 -24.81
C ALA A 88 -19.80 -56.17 -23.76
N ALA A 89 -20.50 -56.57 -22.69
CA ALA A 89 -20.95 -55.69 -21.62
C ALA A 89 -19.78 -55.07 -20.86
N ALA A 90 -19.98 -53.82 -20.40
CA ALA A 90 -18.93 -53.06 -19.72
C ALA A 90 -19.46 -52.29 -18.52
N THR A 91 -18.57 -51.87 -17.63
CA THR A 91 -18.83 -51.07 -16.46
C THR A 91 -17.67 -50.10 -16.19
N SER A 92 -17.83 -49.15 -15.26
CA SER A 92 -16.73 -48.42 -14.71
C SER A 92 -16.27 -49.03 -13.39
N ALA A 93 -14.96 -48.98 -13.10
CA ALA A 93 -14.35 -49.52 -11.87
C ALA A 93 -13.37 -48.53 -11.23
N THR A 94 -13.15 -48.70 -9.93
CA THR A 94 -12.13 -47.95 -9.18
C THR A 94 -10.71 -48.40 -9.53
N SER A 95 -9.71 -47.61 -9.27
CA SER A 95 -8.31 -48.04 -9.21
C SER A 95 -7.97 -48.47 -7.77
N PRO A 96 -7.28 -49.55 -7.52
CA PRO A 96 -6.77 -50.50 -8.51
C PRO A 96 -7.87 -51.35 -9.19
N SER A 97 -7.70 -51.60 -10.50
CA SER A 97 -8.65 -52.40 -11.28
C SER A 97 -8.45 -53.90 -11.01
N TRP A 98 -7.21 -54.31 -10.96
CA TRP A 98 -6.82 -55.70 -10.75
C TRP A 98 -5.36 -55.77 -10.21
N SER A 99 -5.05 -56.76 -9.42
CA SER A 99 -3.72 -56.89 -8.76
C SER A 99 -2.55 -57.08 -9.74
N GLY A 100 -2.77 -57.61 -10.93
CA GLY A 100 -1.77 -57.75 -11.98
C GLY A 100 -1.66 -56.57 -12.93
N ALA A 101 -2.57 -55.59 -12.86
CA ALA A 101 -2.55 -54.42 -13.73
C ALA A 101 -1.36 -53.50 -13.43
N ALA A 102 -0.73 -52.99 -14.49
CA ALA A 102 0.33 -52.01 -14.36
C ALA A 102 -0.24 -50.58 -14.17
N VAL A 103 -0.86 -50.00 -15.19
CA VAL A 103 -1.43 -48.66 -15.11
C VAL A 103 -2.60 -48.62 -14.13
N GLY A 104 -3.49 -49.60 -14.16
CA GLY A 104 -4.66 -49.65 -13.28
C GLY A 104 -4.37 -50.03 -11.82
N ASN A 105 -3.13 -50.31 -11.44
CA ASN A 105 -2.77 -50.72 -10.07
C ASN A 105 -1.48 -50.06 -9.57
N THR A 106 -0.32 -50.50 -10.08
CA THR A 106 0.98 -50.22 -9.44
C THR A 106 1.65 -48.93 -9.91
N ALA A 107 1.21 -48.32 -11.00
CA ALA A 107 1.85 -47.11 -11.54
C ALA A 107 1.29 -45.81 -10.91
N PHE A 108 0.02 -45.74 -10.64
CA PHE A 108 -0.68 -44.53 -10.16
C PHE A 108 -1.48 -44.86 -8.91
N LEU A 109 -1.14 -44.27 -7.79
CA LEU A 109 -1.80 -44.55 -6.51
C LEU A 109 -2.81 -43.43 -6.14
N GLY A 110 -3.94 -43.87 -5.55
CA GLY A 110 -4.91 -42.95 -4.98
C GLY A 110 -5.70 -42.10 -5.98
N ILE A 111 -5.90 -42.56 -7.22
CA ILE A 111 -6.80 -41.91 -8.17
C ILE A 111 -8.23 -42.04 -7.63
N ALA A 112 -8.87 -40.90 -7.37
CA ALA A 112 -10.24 -40.88 -6.89
C ALA A 112 -11.25 -41.24 -8.00
N GLY A 113 -12.45 -41.68 -7.60
CA GLY A 113 -13.52 -42.01 -8.51
C GLY A 113 -13.40 -43.37 -9.17
N ARG A 114 -13.88 -43.49 -10.41
CA ARG A 114 -13.90 -44.72 -11.20
C ARG A 114 -13.21 -44.54 -12.54
N PRO A 115 -11.87 -44.48 -12.57
CA PRO A 115 -11.11 -44.14 -13.79
C PRO A 115 -11.03 -45.27 -14.80
N VAL A 116 -11.44 -46.47 -14.45
CA VAL A 116 -11.30 -47.68 -15.31
C VAL A 116 -12.60 -47.95 -16.06
N PHE A 117 -12.54 -48.01 -17.38
CA PHE A 117 -13.55 -48.65 -18.22
C PHE A 117 -13.21 -50.14 -18.30
N TYR A 118 -14.13 -51.00 -17.91
CA TYR A 118 -13.89 -52.41 -17.69
C TYR A 118 -14.94 -53.31 -18.37
N GLN A 119 -14.51 -54.30 -19.18
CA GLN A 119 -15.40 -55.34 -19.67
C GLN A 119 -15.88 -56.23 -18.53
N THR A 120 -17.16 -56.62 -18.57
CA THR A 120 -17.75 -57.55 -17.59
C THR A 120 -17.94 -58.98 -18.16
N ALA A 121 -17.59 -59.18 -19.44
CA ALA A 121 -17.65 -60.46 -20.14
C ALA A 121 -16.56 -60.52 -21.19
N ALA A 122 -16.08 -61.75 -21.51
CA ALA A 122 -15.17 -62.00 -22.61
C ALA A 122 -15.80 -61.60 -23.96
N GLY A 123 -14.94 -61.21 -24.90
CA GLY A 123 -15.34 -60.81 -26.25
C GLY A 123 -14.74 -59.49 -26.68
N THR A 124 -15.30 -58.91 -27.72
CA THR A 124 -14.88 -57.61 -28.23
C THR A 124 -15.82 -56.49 -27.74
N THR A 125 -15.27 -55.42 -27.19
CA THR A 125 -15.99 -54.17 -26.87
C THR A 125 -15.36 -53.05 -27.66
N THR A 126 -16.21 -52.24 -28.29
CA THR A 126 -15.77 -51.01 -28.95
C THR A 126 -16.36 -49.80 -28.21
N VAL A 127 -15.47 -48.90 -27.78
CA VAL A 127 -15.80 -47.58 -27.18
C VAL A 127 -15.54 -46.52 -28.22
N THR A 128 -16.55 -45.74 -28.57
CA THR A 128 -16.42 -44.63 -29.52
C THR A 128 -16.69 -43.33 -28.77
N ILE A 129 -15.74 -42.43 -28.72
CA ILE A 129 -15.83 -41.10 -28.16
C ILE A 129 -15.88 -40.12 -29.34
N THR A 130 -16.88 -39.24 -29.39
CA THR A 130 -17.07 -38.28 -30.48
C THR A 130 -17.41 -36.90 -29.94
N GLY A 131 -17.08 -35.86 -30.72
CA GLY A 131 -17.42 -34.47 -30.39
C GLY A 131 -16.71 -33.98 -29.14
N ILE A 132 -15.44 -34.35 -28.96
CA ILE A 132 -14.64 -33.85 -27.85
C ILE A 132 -14.47 -32.35 -28.01
N THR A 133 -14.95 -31.59 -27.02
CA THR A 133 -14.78 -30.12 -26.92
C THR A 133 -14.24 -29.74 -25.58
N LEU A 134 -13.40 -28.70 -25.54
CA LEU A 134 -12.91 -28.09 -24.32
C LEU A 134 -13.32 -26.62 -24.31
N THR A 135 -14.07 -26.25 -23.29
CA THR A 135 -14.53 -24.86 -23.06
C THR A 135 -13.76 -24.29 -21.88
N PRO A 136 -12.91 -23.28 -22.07
CA PRO A 136 -12.17 -22.67 -20.99
C PRO A 136 -13.09 -21.94 -20.02
N PRO A 137 -12.65 -21.68 -18.76
CA PRO A 137 -13.39 -20.85 -17.83
C PRO A 137 -13.58 -19.44 -18.37
N SER A 138 -14.59 -18.72 -17.87
CA SER A 138 -14.88 -17.34 -18.27
C SER A 138 -13.65 -16.45 -18.10
N GLY A 139 -13.32 -15.67 -19.13
CA GLY A 139 -12.15 -14.78 -19.17
C GLY A 139 -10.86 -15.46 -19.59
N ALA A 140 -10.82 -16.76 -19.82
CA ALA A 140 -9.68 -17.46 -20.39
C ALA A 140 -9.77 -17.55 -21.92
N THR A 141 -8.60 -17.69 -22.56
CA THR A 141 -8.52 -17.85 -24.02
C THR A 141 -8.98 -19.23 -24.47
N THR A 142 -9.36 -19.34 -25.73
CA THR A 142 -9.70 -20.63 -26.36
C THR A 142 -8.54 -21.61 -26.23
N ILE A 143 -8.85 -22.86 -25.86
CA ILE A 143 -7.87 -23.94 -25.77
C ILE A 143 -7.46 -24.35 -27.18
N THR A 144 -6.17 -24.21 -27.48
CA THR A 144 -5.63 -24.49 -28.81
C THR A 144 -4.99 -25.87 -28.91
N SER A 145 -4.65 -26.48 -27.78
CA SER A 145 -4.01 -27.81 -27.75
C SER A 145 -4.25 -28.51 -26.43
N TYR A 146 -4.50 -29.77 -26.48
CA TYR A 146 -4.55 -30.70 -25.37
C TYR A 146 -4.09 -32.07 -25.87
N MET A 147 -3.77 -32.98 -24.94
CA MET A 147 -3.42 -34.34 -25.28
C MET A 147 -4.41 -35.28 -24.59
N PHE A 148 -5.02 -36.12 -25.36
CA PHE A 148 -5.81 -37.23 -24.85
C PHE A 148 -4.92 -38.46 -24.71
N ALA A 149 -4.88 -39.03 -23.52
CA ALA A 149 -4.09 -40.20 -23.22
C ALA A 149 -4.99 -41.42 -23.04
N ALA A 150 -4.55 -42.57 -23.52
CA ALA A 150 -5.19 -43.87 -23.37
C ALA A 150 -4.18 -44.94 -22.95
N ALA A 151 -4.61 -45.84 -22.07
CA ALA A 151 -3.76 -46.86 -21.52
C ALA A 151 -4.52 -48.16 -21.24
N ASP A 152 -3.80 -49.28 -21.20
CA ASP A 152 -4.29 -50.54 -20.66
C ASP A 152 -4.47 -50.42 -19.13
N ALA A 153 -5.64 -50.62 -18.65
CA ALA A 153 -5.97 -50.58 -17.21
C ALA A 153 -5.90 -51.97 -16.56
N GLU A 154 -5.63 -52.98 -17.34
CA GLU A 154 -5.53 -54.35 -16.93
C GLU A 154 -4.14 -54.89 -17.36
N SER A 155 -4.02 -56.13 -17.72
CA SER A 155 -2.78 -56.76 -18.25
C SER A 155 -3.16 -57.59 -19.46
N SER A 156 -2.80 -57.12 -20.66
CA SER A 156 -3.13 -57.83 -21.91
C SER A 156 -2.38 -59.15 -22.03
N ASN A 157 -3.03 -60.22 -21.70
CA ASN A 157 -2.53 -61.61 -21.80
C ASN A 157 -2.56 -62.14 -23.25
N GLN A 158 -2.00 -63.32 -23.46
CA GLN A 158 -2.04 -63.96 -24.78
C GLN A 158 -3.47 -64.16 -25.28
N GLY A 159 -3.77 -63.66 -26.50
CA GLY A 159 -5.11 -63.68 -27.11
C GLY A 159 -5.92 -62.41 -26.84
N GLU A 160 -5.39 -61.46 -26.07
CA GLU A 160 -6.03 -60.18 -25.80
C GLU A 160 -5.35 -59.06 -26.59
N SER A 161 -6.09 -57.98 -26.84
CA SER A 161 -5.53 -56.79 -27.47
C SER A 161 -6.31 -55.54 -27.16
N LEU A 162 -5.61 -54.40 -27.20
CA LEU A 162 -6.19 -53.05 -27.17
C LEU A 162 -5.77 -52.31 -28.43
N GLN A 163 -6.72 -51.75 -29.12
CA GLN A 163 -6.47 -50.85 -30.25
C GLN A 163 -7.06 -49.47 -29.96
N PHE A 164 -6.28 -48.44 -30.21
CA PHE A 164 -6.69 -47.04 -30.10
C PHE A 164 -6.58 -46.36 -31.46
N GLN A 165 -7.67 -45.72 -31.91
CA GLN A 165 -7.74 -44.95 -33.14
C GLN A 165 -8.07 -43.51 -32.81
N THR A 166 -7.53 -42.57 -33.58
CA THR A 166 -7.73 -41.13 -33.40
C THR A 166 -7.90 -40.42 -34.73
N ASN A 167 -8.63 -39.32 -34.74
CA ASN A 167 -8.64 -38.34 -35.83
C ASN A 167 -7.79 -37.08 -35.52
N GLY A 168 -7.13 -37.06 -34.36
CA GLY A 168 -6.19 -36.03 -33.97
C GLY A 168 -4.77 -36.29 -34.47
N GLY A 169 -3.76 -35.76 -33.77
CA GLY A 169 -2.37 -36.11 -34.03
C GLY A 169 -2.11 -37.58 -33.85
N SER A 170 -1.17 -38.11 -34.62
CA SER A 170 -0.75 -39.52 -34.54
C SER A 170 -0.44 -39.93 -33.10
N TRP A 171 -0.74 -41.21 -32.80
CA TRP A 171 -0.42 -41.76 -31.48
C TRP A 171 1.08 -41.79 -31.25
N ILE A 172 1.52 -41.23 -30.14
CA ILE A 172 2.88 -41.32 -29.62
C ILE A 172 2.89 -42.12 -28.32
N GLN A 173 3.94 -42.81 -28.04
CA GLN A 173 4.17 -43.44 -26.74
C GLN A 173 4.56 -42.34 -25.76
N LEU A 174 3.77 -42.14 -24.69
CA LEU A 174 4.07 -41.19 -23.64
C LEU A 174 4.96 -41.84 -22.57
N ASP A 175 4.55 -43.03 -22.13
CA ASP A 175 5.25 -43.77 -21.08
C ASP A 175 5.15 -45.28 -21.32
N GLN A 176 6.11 -46.00 -20.74
CA GLN A 176 6.12 -47.43 -20.61
C GLN A 176 6.14 -47.79 -19.13
N VAL A 177 5.11 -48.49 -18.70
CA VAL A 177 4.88 -48.83 -17.29
C VAL A 177 5.24 -50.29 -17.06
N GLY A 178 6.14 -50.55 -16.12
CA GLY A 178 6.61 -51.91 -15.82
C GLY A 178 5.50 -52.82 -15.30
N PRO A 179 5.60 -54.11 -15.53
CA PRO A 179 4.69 -55.10 -14.95
C PRO A 179 4.82 -55.15 -13.42
N THR A 180 3.81 -55.65 -12.74
CA THR A 180 3.85 -55.89 -11.29
C THR A 180 4.86 -57.00 -10.91
N ALA A 181 5.17 -57.87 -11.83
CA ALA A 181 6.19 -58.90 -11.68
C ALA A 181 6.82 -59.23 -13.04
N GLY A 182 8.14 -59.46 -13.08
CA GLY A 182 8.86 -59.72 -14.31
C GLY A 182 9.22 -58.47 -15.12
N SER A 183 9.47 -58.64 -16.43
CA SER A 183 9.91 -57.58 -17.35
C SER A 183 9.26 -57.68 -18.73
N THR A 184 8.14 -58.37 -18.84
CA THR A 184 7.44 -58.62 -20.10
C THR A 184 6.49 -57.49 -20.44
N TYR A 185 6.37 -57.15 -21.72
CA TYR A 185 5.46 -56.14 -22.25
C TYR A 185 4.66 -56.72 -23.43
N PRO A 186 3.43 -56.24 -23.67
CA PRO A 186 2.71 -56.56 -24.89
C PRO A 186 3.46 -56.04 -26.12
N THR A 187 3.26 -56.65 -27.26
CA THR A 187 3.81 -56.14 -28.52
C THR A 187 3.01 -54.94 -28.99
N VAL A 188 3.69 -53.93 -29.55
CA VAL A 188 3.07 -52.69 -30.02
C VAL A 188 3.31 -52.52 -31.51
N SER A 189 2.28 -52.11 -32.23
CA SER A 189 2.36 -51.72 -33.63
C SER A 189 1.60 -50.40 -33.87
N GLY A 190 1.99 -49.65 -34.90
CA GLY A 190 1.30 -48.44 -35.32
C GLY A 190 1.63 -47.16 -34.55
N ILE A 191 2.67 -47.13 -33.71
CA ILE A 191 3.20 -45.86 -33.13
C ILE A 191 3.58 -44.90 -34.27
N GLY A 192 3.22 -43.62 -34.16
CA GLY A 192 3.45 -42.63 -35.19
C GLY A 192 2.34 -42.59 -36.26
N THR A 193 1.28 -43.39 -36.12
CA THR A 193 0.11 -43.37 -37.01
C THR A 193 -1.17 -43.00 -36.21
N ASN A 194 -2.31 -42.92 -36.89
CA ASN A 194 -3.62 -42.66 -36.26
C ASN A 194 -4.22 -43.93 -35.62
N THR A 195 -3.57 -45.09 -35.69
CA THR A 195 -4.01 -46.31 -35.06
C THR A 195 -2.83 -47.00 -34.39
N VAL A 196 -2.90 -47.24 -33.10
CA VAL A 196 -1.94 -48.01 -32.32
C VAL A 196 -2.62 -49.23 -31.74
N THR A 197 -1.92 -50.39 -31.79
CA THR A 197 -2.44 -51.66 -31.26
C THR A 197 -1.42 -52.25 -30.33
N THR A 198 -1.84 -52.67 -29.14
CA THR A 198 -1.11 -53.53 -28.23
C THR A 198 -1.68 -54.94 -28.33
N THR A 199 -0.82 -55.93 -28.53
CA THR A 199 -1.22 -57.34 -28.58
C THR A 199 -0.59 -58.08 -27.42
N GLY A 200 -1.39 -58.74 -26.64
CA GLY A 200 -1.02 -59.44 -25.43
C GLY A 200 -0.06 -60.58 -25.66
N VAL A 201 0.74 -60.84 -24.65
CA VAL A 201 1.69 -61.97 -24.58
C VAL A 201 1.44 -62.75 -23.30
N ALA A 202 1.95 -63.99 -23.23
CA ALA A 202 1.70 -64.85 -22.06
C ALA A 202 2.30 -64.24 -20.78
N GLY A 203 1.55 -64.29 -19.68
CA GLY A 203 1.99 -63.85 -18.33
C GLY A 203 1.50 -62.44 -17.96
N THR A 204 1.88 -61.98 -16.78
CA THR A 204 1.62 -60.62 -16.34
C THR A 204 2.56 -59.67 -17.09
N VAL A 205 2.01 -58.69 -17.75
CA VAL A 205 2.76 -57.76 -18.61
C VAL A 205 2.64 -56.32 -18.13
N GLY A 206 3.62 -55.51 -18.49
CA GLY A 206 3.56 -54.07 -18.36
C GLY A 206 2.56 -53.45 -19.33
N ALA A 207 2.46 -52.16 -19.32
CA ALA A 207 1.53 -51.40 -20.17
C ALA A 207 2.21 -50.22 -20.82
N TYR A 208 1.63 -49.72 -21.88
CA TYR A 208 1.99 -48.46 -22.52
C TYR A 208 0.92 -47.42 -22.31
N ILE A 209 1.32 -46.18 -22.18
CA ILE A 209 0.42 -45.02 -22.23
C ILE A 209 0.68 -44.30 -23.54
N PHE A 210 -0.36 -44.15 -24.33
CA PHE A 210 -0.30 -43.46 -25.62
C PHE A 210 -0.98 -42.12 -25.53
N GLY A 211 -0.52 -41.15 -26.32
CA GLY A 211 -1.12 -39.81 -26.42
C GLY A 211 -1.40 -39.42 -27.85
N SER A 212 -2.55 -38.73 -28.06
CA SER A 212 -2.91 -38.11 -29.32
C SER A 212 -3.27 -36.64 -29.05
N THR A 213 -2.75 -35.73 -29.89
CA THR A 213 -3.02 -34.29 -29.72
C THR A 213 -4.33 -33.89 -30.38
N THR A 214 -5.15 -33.11 -29.66
CA THR A 214 -6.41 -32.50 -30.13
C THR A 214 -7.36 -33.40 -30.90
N PRO A 215 -7.63 -34.66 -30.46
CA PRO A 215 -8.61 -35.47 -31.12
C PRO A 215 -10.03 -34.94 -30.89
N THR A 216 -10.89 -35.00 -31.87
CA THR A 216 -12.35 -34.81 -31.71
C THR A 216 -13.09 -36.13 -31.70
N THR A 217 -12.42 -37.22 -32.14
CA THR A 217 -12.96 -38.56 -32.15
C THR A 217 -11.86 -39.55 -31.77
N LEU A 218 -12.22 -40.52 -30.92
CA LEU A 218 -11.41 -41.64 -30.52
C LEU A 218 -12.22 -42.91 -30.59
N ILE A 219 -11.59 -44.01 -31.04
CA ILE A 219 -12.21 -45.34 -31.01
C ILE A 219 -11.23 -46.26 -30.28
N THR A 220 -11.70 -46.95 -29.25
CA THR A 220 -10.95 -47.94 -28.52
C THR A 220 -11.64 -49.30 -28.68
N THR A 221 -10.90 -50.28 -29.17
CA THR A 221 -11.37 -51.66 -29.28
C THR A 221 -10.60 -52.52 -28.27
N LEU A 222 -11.35 -53.15 -27.38
CA LEU A 222 -10.88 -54.09 -26.39
C LEU A 222 -11.25 -55.51 -26.88
N VAL A 223 -10.27 -56.38 -26.97
CA VAL A 223 -10.46 -57.83 -27.24
C VAL A 223 -9.95 -58.58 -26.03
N GLY A 224 -10.85 -59.15 -25.24
CA GLY A 224 -10.53 -59.84 -24.01
C GLY A 224 -10.89 -61.31 -24.09
N GLY A 225 -9.97 -62.18 -23.74
CA GLY A 225 -10.20 -63.60 -23.43
C GLY A 225 -10.83 -63.78 -22.05
N GLY A 226 -10.76 -62.73 -21.24
CA GLY A 226 -11.34 -62.53 -19.94
C GLY A 226 -11.91 -61.13 -19.80
N LEU A 227 -11.60 -60.42 -18.72
CA LEU A 227 -12.01 -59.09 -18.43
C LEU A 227 -10.93 -58.11 -18.82
N GLN A 228 -11.11 -57.30 -19.87
CA GLN A 228 -10.15 -56.32 -20.34
C GLN A 228 -10.58 -54.91 -19.92
N GLY A 229 -9.60 -54.03 -19.61
CA GLY A 229 -9.85 -52.70 -19.15
C GLY A 229 -9.01 -51.62 -19.85
N THR A 230 -9.52 -50.39 -19.90
CA THR A 230 -8.77 -49.22 -20.39
C THR A 230 -9.01 -48.03 -19.49
N MET A 231 -8.05 -47.12 -19.44
CA MET A 231 -8.16 -45.84 -18.77
C MET A 231 -7.88 -44.70 -19.74
N PHE A 232 -8.58 -43.61 -19.53
CA PHE A 232 -8.43 -42.38 -20.33
C PHE A 232 -8.01 -41.22 -19.44
N ALA A 233 -7.08 -40.41 -19.92
CA ALA A 233 -6.67 -39.20 -19.25
C ALA A 233 -6.61 -38.03 -20.24
N VAL A 234 -6.70 -36.83 -19.72
CA VAL A 234 -6.38 -35.63 -20.48
C VAL A 234 -5.14 -34.96 -19.89
N ARG A 235 -4.28 -34.49 -20.78
CA ARG A 235 -3.15 -33.65 -20.45
C ARG A 235 -3.30 -32.33 -21.20
N PHE A 236 -3.27 -31.24 -20.48
CA PHE A 236 -3.31 -29.87 -21.01
C PHE A 236 -2.39 -29.01 -20.17
N ALA A 237 -1.99 -27.86 -20.68
CA ALA A 237 -1.20 -26.90 -19.92
C ALA A 237 -2.04 -25.67 -19.65
N SER A 238 -2.04 -25.21 -18.43
CA SER A 238 -2.70 -23.98 -18.02
C SER A 238 -1.77 -23.11 -17.18
N ILE A 239 -1.92 -21.80 -17.34
CA ILE A 239 -1.26 -20.83 -16.49
C ILE A 239 -2.27 -19.74 -16.10
N ARG A 240 -2.25 -19.40 -14.83
CA ARG A 240 -3.04 -18.30 -14.30
C ARG A 240 -2.10 -17.27 -13.69
N LEU A 241 -2.29 -16.01 -14.04
CA LEU A 241 -1.52 -14.90 -13.50
C LEU A 241 -2.41 -14.03 -12.61
N ASN A 242 -1.98 -13.83 -11.40
CA ASN A 242 -2.62 -12.96 -10.42
C ASN A 242 -1.68 -11.80 -10.07
N LEU A 243 -2.24 -10.74 -9.49
CA LEU A 243 -1.50 -9.63 -8.92
C LEU A 243 -2.06 -9.29 -7.55
N GLN A 244 -1.20 -8.99 -6.59
CA GLN A 244 -1.58 -8.41 -5.30
C GLN A 244 -0.66 -7.25 -4.94
N ILE A 245 -1.13 -6.40 -4.05
CA ILE A 245 -0.36 -5.31 -3.47
C ILE A 245 -0.12 -5.65 -2.00
N ALA A 246 1.14 -5.66 -1.59
CA ALA A 246 1.54 -5.84 -0.20
C ALA A 246 1.87 -4.48 0.41
N GLY A 247 1.27 -4.16 1.55
CA GLY A 247 1.38 -2.83 2.14
C GLY A 247 0.23 -1.92 1.73
N THR A 248 0.51 -0.87 1.00
CA THR A 248 -0.49 0.07 0.46
C THR A 248 -0.13 0.49 -0.97
N ARG A 249 -0.93 1.35 -1.59
CA ARG A 249 -0.53 2.05 -2.83
C ARG A 249 0.24 3.32 -2.49
N VAL A 250 1.19 3.71 -3.36
CA VAL A 250 1.90 5.00 -3.24
C VAL A 250 0.91 6.14 -3.43
N ALA A 251 0.18 6.13 -4.54
CA ALA A 251 -1.02 6.95 -4.72
C ALA A 251 -2.27 6.04 -4.73
N THR A 252 -3.35 6.46 -4.09
CA THR A 252 -4.59 5.67 -3.96
C THR A 252 -5.21 5.29 -5.30
N ALA A 253 -4.97 6.09 -6.34
CA ALA A 253 -5.47 5.86 -7.70
C ALA A 253 -4.58 4.93 -8.53
N ASP A 254 -3.42 4.48 -8.03
CA ASP A 254 -2.53 3.60 -8.79
C ASP A 254 -3.23 2.30 -9.16
N GLN A 255 -3.15 1.95 -10.44
CA GLN A 255 -3.63 0.68 -10.95
C GLN A 255 -2.53 -0.01 -11.78
N PHE A 256 -2.60 -1.33 -11.84
CA PHE A 256 -1.62 -2.18 -12.49
C PHE A 256 -2.30 -3.01 -13.57
N GLN A 257 -1.72 -3.03 -14.75
CA GLN A 257 -2.04 -3.99 -15.79
C GLN A 257 -1.01 -5.13 -15.73
N PHE A 258 -1.47 -6.35 -15.90
CA PHE A 258 -0.62 -7.55 -15.95
C PHE A 258 -1.11 -8.47 -17.06
N ASP A 259 -0.19 -9.15 -17.71
CA ASP A 259 -0.46 -9.87 -18.94
C ASP A 259 0.42 -11.12 -19.12
N ILE A 260 -0.13 -12.04 -19.91
CA ILE A 260 0.55 -13.21 -20.44
C ILE A 260 0.68 -12.99 -21.95
N LYS A 261 1.89 -12.96 -22.46
CA LYS A 261 2.20 -12.72 -23.86
C LYS A 261 2.90 -13.91 -24.51
N ALA A 262 2.70 -14.07 -25.81
CA ALA A 262 3.56 -14.94 -26.61
C ALA A 262 4.95 -14.27 -26.74
N THR A 263 6.01 -14.95 -26.33
CA THR A 263 7.37 -14.38 -26.33
C THR A 263 7.85 -14.03 -27.73
N ALA A 264 7.45 -14.82 -28.74
CA ALA A 264 7.97 -14.68 -30.11
C ALA A 264 7.58 -13.34 -30.78
N ASN A 265 6.41 -12.79 -30.48
CA ASN A 265 5.88 -11.58 -31.16
C ASN A 265 5.30 -10.56 -30.20
N GLY A 266 5.36 -10.81 -28.88
CA GLY A 266 4.82 -9.90 -27.86
C GLY A 266 3.29 -9.78 -27.84
N SER A 267 2.54 -10.60 -28.59
CA SER A 267 1.07 -10.55 -28.63
C SER A 267 0.51 -10.96 -27.26
N THR A 268 -0.45 -10.15 -26.75
CA THR A 268 -1.14 -10.43 -25.49
C THR A 268 -2.13 -11.58 -25.69
N LEU A 269 -1.97 -12.63 -24.91
CA LEU A 269 -2.82 -13.82 -24.90
C LEU A 269 -3.88 -13.74 -23.82
N ALA A 270 -3.51 -13.18 -22.66
CA ALA A 270 -4.41 -12.92 -21.56
C ALA A 270 -3.94 -11.70 -20.80
N SER A 271 -4.87 -10.93 -20.23
CA SER A 271 -4.54 -9.75 -19.44
C SER A 271 -5.55 -9.52 -18.33
N GLY A 272 -5.12 -8.79 -17.31
CA GLY A 272 -5.95 -8.30 -16.23
C GLY A 272 -5.49 -6.93 -15.79
N THR A 273 -6.38 -6.22 -15.08
CA THR A 273 -6.09 -4.91 -14.51
C THR A 273 -6.62 -4.89 -13.09
N SER A 274 -5.82 -4.35 -12.15
CA SER A 274 -6.33 -4.08 -10.81
C SER A 274 -7.40 -2.99 -10.87
N SER A 275 -8.33 -2.98 -9.93
CA SER A 275 -9.41 -2.01 -9.88
C SER A 275 -9.75 -1.60 -8.45
N GLY A 276 -10.27 -0.39 -8.29
CA GLY A 276 -10.67 0.14 -7.01
C GLY A 276 -9.49 0.33 -6.04
N THR A 277 -9.77 0.35 -4.74
CA THR A 277 -8.79 0.54 -3.66
C THR A 277 -8.36 -0.76 -2.99
N GLY A 278 -8.94 -1.91 -3.36
CA GLY A 278 -8.57 -3.23 -2.83
C GLY A 278 -7.12 -3.59 -3.14
N LEU A 279 -6.54 -4.49 -2.35
CA LEU A 279 -5.15 -4.91 -2.48
C LEU A 279 -4.98 -6.22 -3.26
N GLY A 280 -6.06 -6.84 -3.69
CA GLY A 280 -6.06 -8.12 -4.40
C GLY A 280 -6.13 -9.35 -3.48
N PRO A 281 -5.83 -10.54 -3.97
CA PRO A 281 -5.29 -10.79 -5.32
C PRO A 281 -6.30 -10.50 -6.45
N PHE A 282 -5.82 -9.81 -7.47
CA PHE A 282 -6.56 -9.56 -8.71
C PHE A 282 -6.21 -10.67 -9.70
N THR A 283 -7.21 -11.35 -10.22
CA THR A 283 -7.03 -12.50 -11.11
C THR A 283 -7.02 -12.06 -12.57
N ALA A 284 -5.93 -12.33 -13.28
CA ALA A 284 -5.91 -12.26 -14.73
C ALA A 284 -6.66 -13.44 -15.34
N ALA A 285 -6.93 -13.32 -16.62
CA ALA A 285 -7.44 -14.43 -17.41
C ALA A 285 -6.49 -15.62 -17.31
N ALA A 286 -7.05 -16.81 -17.14
CA ALA A 286 -6.32 -18.05 -17.27
C ALA A 286 -6.06 -18.31 -18.77
N LEU A 287 -4.84 -18.72 -19.10
CA LEU A 287 -4.50 -19.21 -20.41
C LEU A 287 -4.47 -20.76 -20.32
N SER A 288 -5.43 -21.41 -20.95
CA SER A 288 -5.34 -22.84 -21.22
C SER A 288 -4.54 -23.00 -22.51
N SER A 289 -3.25 -23.13 -22.35
CA SER A 289 -2.29 -23.02 -23.45
C SER A 289 -1.92 -24.36 -24.03
N SER A 290 -1.47 -24.31 -25.27
CA SER A 290 -0.68 -25.37 -25.86
C SER A 290 0.69 -25.47 -25.19
N SER A 291 1.15 -26.68 -24.95
CA SER A 291 2.59 -26.93 -24.76
C SER A 291 3.37 -26.39 -25.96
N ALA A 292 4.62 -26.02 -25.75
CA ALA A 292 5.55 -25.50 -26.75
C ALA A 292 5.35 -24.04 -27.18
N LEU A 293 4.43 -23.27 -26.61
CA LEU A 293 4.36 -21.83 -26.83
C LEU A 293 5.13 -21.09 -25.72
N PRO A 294 6.30 -20.48 -26.03
CA PRO A 294 7.01 -19.68 -25.04
C PRO A 294 6.21 -18.47 -24.61
N LEU A 295 6.10 -18.28 -23.29
CA LEU A 295 5.31 -17.24 -22.65
C LEU A 295 6.19 -16.20 -21.95
N THR A 296 5.77 -14.96 -21.97
CA THR A 296 6.31 -13.88 -21.15
C THR A 296 5.20 -13.36 -20.25
N LEU A 297 5.48 -13.33 -18.94
CA LEU A 297 4.60 -12.70 -17.94
C LEU A 297 5.06 -11.27 -17.73
N GLY A 298 4.14 -10.32 -17.79
CA GLY A 298 4.45 -8.90 -17.69
C GLY A 298 3.51 -8.13 -16.80
N GLN A 299 3.96 -6.97 -16.31
CA GLN A 299 3.12 -5.98 -15.69
C GLN A 299 3.62 -4.56 -15.93
N ALA A 300 2.72 -3.59 -15.85
CA ALA A 300 2.98 -2.16 -15.99
C ALA A 300 1.95 -1.36 -15.18
N MET A 301 2.19 -0.05 -15.01
CA MET A 301 1.13 0.84 -14.53
C MET A 301 0.00 0.92 -15.55
N ALA A 302 -1.25 0.82 -15.08
CA ALA A 302 -2.44 0.89 -15.94
C ALA A 302 -2.96 2.34 -16.16
N GLY A 303 -2.25 3.34 -15.63
CA GLY A 303 -2.70 4.73 -15.63
C GLY A 303 -3.60 5.06 -14.43
N GLY A 304 -4.11 6.29 -14.38
CA GLY A 304 -5.00 6.79 -13.32
C GLY A 304 -4.31 7.33 -12.08
N GLY A 305 -3.09 6.88 -11.74
CA GLY A 305 -2.24 7.40 -10.67
C GLY A 305 -1.07 8.22 -11.20
N SER A 306 -0.36 8.86 -10.29
CA SER A 306 0.86 9.63 -10.58
C SER A 306 2.15 8.84 -10.39
N SER A 307 2.05 7.61 -9.90
CA SER A 307 3.19 6.77 -9.55
C SER A 307 3.73 6.02 -10.77
N VAL A 308 4.98 5.56 -10.64
CA VAL A 308 5.68 4.74 -11.65
C VAL A 308 6.07 3.38 -11.08
N MET A 309 6.29 2.39 -11.94
CA MET A 309 6.62 1.02 -11.48
C MET A 309 7.89 0.95 -10.63
N SER A 310 8.85 1.87 -10.80
CA SER A 310 10.07 1.93 -10.00
C SER A 310 9.83 2.32 -8.53
N GLU A 311 8.64 2.82 -8.19
CA GLU A 311 8.24 3.09 -6.80
C GLU A 311 7.74 1.84 -6.07
N TYR A 312 7.66 0.71 -6.79
CA TYR A 312 7.25 -0.58 -6.26
C TYR A 312 8.34 -1.63 -6.47
N ARG A 313 8.55 -2.45 -5.45
CA ARG A 313 9.28 -3.71 -5.58
C ARG A 313 8.31 -4.77 -6.05
N SER A 314 8.45 -5.20 -7.30
CA SER A 314 7.62 -6.23 -7.90
C SER A 314 8.29 -7.59 -7.79
N GLN A 315 7.64 -8.56 -7.18
CA GLN A 315 8.13 -9.95 -7.05
C GLN A 315 7.19 -10.91 -7.75
N LEU A 316 7.75 -11.81 -8.54
CA LEU A 316 7.02 -12.89 -9.20
C LEU A 316 7.34 -14.22 -8.52
N THR A 317 6.28 -14.95 -8.16
CA THR A 317 6.35 -16.32 -7.68
C THR A 317 5.33 -17.17 -8.42
N CYS A 318 5.74 -18.34 -8.90
CA CYS A 318 4.84 -19.31 -9.52
C CYS A 318 4.90 -20.65 -8.79
N THR A 319 3.78 -21.36 -8.79
CA THR A 319 3.66 -22.73 -8.30
C THR A 319 3.01 -23.58 -9.39
N ASN A 320 3.31 -24.88 -9.40
CA ASN A 320 2.65 -25.84 -10.26
C ASN A 320 1.91 -26.85 -9.39
N ALA A 321 0.64 -27.09 -9.67
CA ALA A 321 -0.17 -28.07 -8.94
C ALA A 321 0.28 -29.51 -9.20
N VAL A 322 1.02 -29.72 -10.30
CA VAL A 322 1.58 -31.01 -10.65
C VAL A 322 3.11 -30.91 -10.73
N SER A 323 3.81 -32.02 -10.50
CA SER A 323 5.25 -32.06 -10.68
C SER A 323 5.59 -32.16 -12.16
N SER A 324 6.32 -31.19 -12.69
CA SER A 324 6.86 -31.20 -14.03
C SER A 324 8.27 -30.62 -14.04
N SER A 325 8.95 -30.72 -15.17
CA SER A 325 10.30 -30.15 -15.36
C SER A 325 10.27 -28.66 -15.72
N THR A 326 9.08 -28.01 -15.76
CA THR A 326 8.95 -26.59 -16.05
C THR A 326 9.60 -25.75 -14.95
N PRO A 327 10.64 -24.96 -15.24
CA PRO A 327 11.28 -24.10 -14.25
C PRO A 327 10.31 -22.98 -13.79
N LEU A 328 10.17 -22.81 -12.47
CA LEU A 328 9.26 -21.83 -11.89
C LEU A 328 10.03 -20.70 -11.20
N PRO A 329 9.68 -19.41 -11.44
CA PRO A 329 10.23 -18.30 -10.67
C PRO A 329 9.76 -18.36 -9.21
N SER A 330 10.70 -18.11 -8.29
CA SER A 330 10.41 -18.02 -6.86
C SER A 330 10.98 -16.70 -6.32
N ASN A 331 10.10 -15.78 -5.94
CA ASN A 331 10.46 -14.45 -5.40
C ASN A 331 11.39 -13.63 -6.31
N VAL A 332 11.28 -13.80 -7.62
CA VAL A 332 12.12 -13.07 -8.59
C VAL A 332 11.64 -11.61 -8.67
N VAL A 333 12.56 -10.66 -8.41
CA VAL A 333 12.25 -9.22 -8.51
C VAL A 333 12.29 -8.82 -9.98
N THR A 334 11.13 -8.61 -10.57
CA THR A 334 10.99 -8.26 -11.99
C THR A 334 9.59 -7.71 -12.30
N THR A 335 9.49 -6.94 -13.37
CA THR A 335 8.21 -6.55 -13.99
C THR A 335 7.93 -7.30 -15.29
N SER A 336 8.89 -8.10 -15.77
CA SER A 336 8.75 -8.95 -16.94
C SER A 336 9.60 -10.20 -16.79
N TYR A 337 9.03 -11.36 -17.10
CA TYR A 337 9.70 -12.65 -16.93
C TYR A 337 9.43 -13.56 -18.14
N ASN A 338 10.49 -14.02 -18.80
CA ASN A 338 10.40 -15.02 -19.85
C ASN A 338 10.20 -16.38 -19.19
N PHE A 339 8.95 -16.82 -19.18
CA PHE A 339 8.54 -18.06 -18.50
C PHE A 339 9.01 -19.31 -19.26
N GLY A 340 9.16 -19.22 -20.58
CA GLY A 340 9.37 -20.36 -21.45
C GLY A 340 8.05 -21.05 -21.83
N ALA A 341 8.13 -22.27 -22.34
CA ALA A 341 6.98 -23.05 -22.76
C ALA A 341 6.48 -23.95 -21.63
N LEU A 342 5.16 -24.02 -21.47
CA LEU A 342 4.51 -25.00 -20.59
C LEU A 342 4.61 -26.40 -21.19
N GLN A 343 4.64 -27.40 -20.32
CA GLN A 343 4.53 -28.80 -20.69
C GLN A 343 3.11 -29.32 -20.51
N PHE A 344 2.70 -30.31 -21.27
CA PHE A 344 1.39 -30.94 -21.05
C PHE A 344 1.28 -31.46 -19.60
N GLY A 345 0.18 -31.14 -18.98
CA GLY A 345 -0.13 -31.44 -17.59
C GLY A 345 0.20 -30.32 -16.61
N ASP A 346 0.92 -29.26 -17.02
CA ASP A 346 1.20 -28.12 -16.15
C ASP A 346 -0.10 -27.39 -15.76
N ASN A 347 -0.25 -27.11 -14.46
CA ASN A 347 -1.27 -26.23 -13.91
C ASN A 347 -0.59 -25.19 -13.04
N VAL A 348 -0.13 -24.14 -13.70
CA VAL A 348 0.74 -23.12 -13.10
C VAL A 348 -0.09 -21.96 -12.56
N GLN A 349 0.19 -21.58 -11.33
CA GLN A 349 -0.37 -20.37 -10.67
C GLN A 349 0.77 -19.40 -10.41
N CYS A 350 0.68 -18.21 -11.00
CA CYS A 350 1.66 -17.15 -10.84
C CYS A 350 1.05 -15.95 -10.13
N LEU A 351 1.87 -15.28 -9.32
CA LEU A 351 1.48 -14.10 -8.56
C LEU A 351 2.57 -13.04 -8.64
N PHE A 352 2.22 -11.87 -9.16
CA PHE A 352 2.99 -10.66 -8.92
C PHE A 352 2.58 -10.04 -7.58
N THR A 353 3.56 -9.78 -6.72
CA THR A 353 3.37 -9.04 -5.48
C THR A 353 4.09 -7.70 -5.58
N ASN A 354 3.32 -6.61 -5.58
CA ASN A 354 3.84 -5.25 -5.63
C ASN A 354 3.85 -4.65 -4.23
N THR A 355 5.05 -4.39 -3.71
CA THR A 355 5.25 -3.74 -2.40
C THR A 355 5.85 -2.37 -2.65
N PRO A 356 5.23 -1.25 -2.23
CA PRO A 356 5.84 0.05 -2.41
C PRO A 356 7.15 0.14 -1.66
N TYR A 357 8.15 0.79 -2.24
CA TYR A 357 9.26 1.31 -1.45
C TYR A 357 8.71 2.32 -0.45
N PRO A 358 9.35 2.51 0.70
CA PRO A 358 8.85 3.48 1.67
C PRO A 358 8.79 4.89 1.10
N HIS A 359 7.72 5.62 1.42
CA HIS A 359 7.54 7.01 1.02
C HIS A 359 7.24 7.88 2.23
N LEU A 360 7.83 9.07 2.27
CA LEU A 360 7.65 10.06 3.33
C LEU A 360 7.19 11.40 2.75
N GLN A 361 6.26 12.05 3.44
CA GLN A 361 5.83 13.41 3.17
C GLN A 361 5.66 14.18 4.48
N LEU A 362 6.10 15.42 4.51
CA LEU A 362 5.93 16.33 5.65
C LEU A 362 5.14 17.55 5.24
N THR A 363 4.06 17.82 5.95
CA THR A 363 3.11 18.90 5.68
C THR A 363 3.12 19.92 6.81
N LYS A 364 3.00 21.20 6.48
CA LYS A 364 2.79 22.30 7.42
C LYS A 364 1.33 22.63 7.56
N ALA A 365 0.87 22.75 8.80
CA ALA A 365 -0.42 23.32 9.16
C ALA A 365 -0.26 24.44 10.20
N LEU A 366 -1.22 25.34 10.25
CA LEU A 366 -1.36 26.34 11.30
C LEU A 366 -2.69 26.12 12.02
N ALA A 367 -2.69 26.29 13.34
CA ALA A 367 -3.93 26.35 14.11
C ALA A 367 -4.79 27.55 13.68
N ALA A 368 -6.06 27.58 14.08
CA ALA A 368 -7.00 28.67 13.75
C ALA A 368 -6.49 30.07 14.18
N SER A 369 -5.58 30.15 15.15
CA SER A 369 -4.92 31.40 15.56
C SER A 369 -3.96 31.99 14.50
N GLY A 370 -3.59 31.22 13.49
CA GLY A 370 -2.74 31.65 12.38
C GLY A 370 -1.27 31.88 12.75
N ARG A 371 -0.61 32.77 11.99
CA ARG A 371 0.78 33.18 12.19
C ARG A 371 0.94 34.17 13.33
N GLN A 372 2.08 34.21 13.98
CA GLN A 372 2.43 35.25 14.95
C GLN A 372 2.61 36.59 14.23
N PHE A 373 3.40 36.58 13.15
CA PHE A 373 3.53 37.71 12.23
C PHE A 373 3.08 37.29 10.83
N GLY A 374 2.43 38.18 10.09
CA GLY A 374 1.89 37.87 8.76
C GLY A 374 2.95 37.40 7.76
N SER A 375 4.23 37.78 7.97
CA SER A 375 5.38 37.39 7.14
C SER A 375 6.02 36.05 7.52
N ASP A 376 5.61 35.42 8.61
CA ASP A 376 6.22 34.18 9.07
C ASP A 376 6.07 33.06 8.04
N GLN A 377 7.18 32.40 7.69
CA GLN A 377 7.20 31.25 6.82
C GLN A 377 8.05 30.13 7.44
N PHE A 378 7.77 28.89 7.00
CA PHE A 378 8.36 27.68 7.57
C PHE A 378 9.00 26.84 6.48
N ILE A 379 10.18 26.27 6.77
CA ILE A 379 10.86 25.31 5.91
C ILE A 379 10.60 23.93 6.48
N MET A 380 9.92 23.09 5.72
CA MET A 380 9.69 21.68 6.08
C MET A 380 10.80 20.82 5.51
N ARG A 381 11.40 19.93 6.30
CA ARG A 381 12.54 19.12 5.88
C ARG A 381 12.38 17.65 6.28
N ILE A 382 12.79 16.79 5.36
CA ILE A 382 13.03 15.37 5.57
C ILE A 382 14.49 15.12 5.21
N ASP A 383 15.31 14.72 6.19
CA ASP A 383 16.75 14.54 6.01
C ASP A 383 17.18 13.10 6.36
N GLN A 384 18.17 12.60 5.62
CA GLN A 384 18.93 11.41 5.98
C GLN A 384 20.31 11.85 6.47
N GLY A 385 20.55 11.77 7.77
CA GLY A 385 21.73 12.38 8.38
C GLY A 385 21.75 13.88 8.11
N SER A 386 22.77 14.36 7.39
CA SER A 386 22.90 15.77 6.97
C SER A 386 22.35 16.05 5.56
N THR A 387 21.91 15.04 4.84
CA THR A 387 21.46 15.18 3.44
C THR A 387 19.95 15.41 3.39
N ALA A 388 19.53 16.51 2.75
CA ALA A 388 18.12 16.78 2.50
C ALA A 388 17.58 15.83 1.41
N ILE A 389 16.56 15.05 1.75
CA ILE A 389 15.83 14.18 0.84
C ILE A 389 14.66 14.93 0.19
N ALA A 390 13.92 15.68 1.00
CA ALA A 390 12.83 16.51 0.54
C ALA A 390 12.68 17.76 1.39
N SER A 391 12.34 18.88 0.76
CA SER A 391 12.07 20.12 1.46
C SER A 391 11.03 20.97 0.73
N THR A 392 10.37 21.85 1.47
CA THR A 392 9.52 22.91 0.92
C THR A 392 9.58 24.13 1.85
N THR A 393 9.35 25.31 1.30
CA THR A 393 9.17 26.55 2.07
C THR A 393 7.74 27.02 1.88
N THR A 394 7.04 27.27 2.99
CA THR A 394 5.66 27.74 2.94
C THR A 394 5.56 29.15 2.37
N THR A 395 4.39 29.50 1.90
CA THR A 395 4.01 30.86 1.45
C THR A 395 2.64 31.21 2.04
N GLY A 396 2.17 32.43 1.77
CA GLY A 396 0.85 32.91 2.22
C GLY A 396 0.90 33.71 3.51
N THR A 397 -0.26 34.18 3.95
CA THR A 397 -0.46 35.07 5.12
C THR A 397 -1.62 34.58 5.97
N GLY A 398 -1.74 35.10 7.20
CA GLY A 398 -2.81 34.73 8.12
C GLY A 398 -2.81 33.24 8.46
N THR A 399 -3.91 32.55 8.27
CA THR A 399 -4.03 31.08 8.46
C THR A 399 -3.72 30.29 7.19
N ALA A 400 -3.68 30.92 6.02
CA ALA A 400 -3.42 30.25 4.75
C ALA A 400 -1.95 29.82 4.64
N VAL A 401 -1.73 28.56 4.26
CA VAL A 401 -0.40 27.97 4.04
C VAL A 401 -0.31 27.52 2.58
N GLY A 402 0.38 28.32 1.76
CA GLY A 402 0.76 27.92 0.41
C GLY A 402 2.02 27.04 0.47
N ASN A 403 2.21 26.14 -0.50
CA ASN A 403 3.29 25.16 -0.55
C ASN A 403 3.45 24.39 0.79
N PRO A 404 2.37 23.81 1.33
CA PRO A 404 2.40 23.28 2.69
C PRO A 404 3.22 21.99 2.80
N SER A 405 3.36 21.21 1.72
CA SER A 405 3.89 19.86 1.75
C SER A 405 5.17 19.72 0.96
N THR A 406 6.12 18.95 1.50
CA THR A 406 7.23 18.43 0.69
C THR A 406 6.69 17.54 -0.43
N PRO A 407 7.44 17.28 -1.51
CA PRO A 407 7.16 16.16 -2.39
C PRO A 407 7.01 14.86 -1.57
N LEU A 408 6.18 13.92 -2.04
CA LEU A 408 6.15 12.56 -1.51
C LEU A 408 7.43 11.87 -1.99
N ALA A 409 8.37 11.67 -1.09
CA ALA A 409 9.71 11.20 -1.43
C ALA A 409 9.86 9.70 -1.17
N GLN A 410 10.31 8.94 -2.17
CA GLN A 410 10.75 7.56 -1.99
C GLN A 410 12.02 7.54 -1.14
N VAL A 411 12.09 6.63 -0.17
CA VAL A 411 13.20 6.50 0.76
C VAL A 411 13.59 5.03 0.95
N SER A 412 14.74 4.79 1.58
CA SER A 412 15.24 3.44 1.84
C SER A 412 14.60 2.83 3.09
N SER A 413 14.19 1.58 2.99
CA SER A 413 13.71 0.79 4.13
C SER A 413 14.82 0.55 5.16
N GLY A 414 14.47 0.62 6.45
CA GLY A 414 15.41 0.38 7.54
C GLY A 414 16.42 1.52 7.79
N THR A 415 16.28 2.64 7.08
CA THR A 415 17.12 3.83 7.23
C THR A 415 16.40 4.88 8.06
N ALA A 416 17.11 5.54 8.98
CA ALA A 416 16.54 6.58 9.82
C ALA A 416 16.48 7.92 9.10
N TYR A 417 15.33 8.60 9.17
CA TYR A 417 15.08 9.94 8.63
C TYR A 417 14.61 10.88 9.72
N SER A 418 15.08 12.13 9.68
CA SER A 418 14.63 13.20 10.56
C SER A 418 13.59 14.06 9.86
N LEU A 419 12.44 14.27 10.52
CA LEU A 419 11.35 15.09 10.03
C LEU A 419 11.21 16.29 10.94
N TYR A 420 11.43 17.51 10.41
CA TYR A 420 11.45 18.72 11.22
C TYR A 420 11.10 19.97 10.42
N GLU A 421 10.91 21.08 11.16
CA GLU A 421 10.73 22.41 10.58
C GLU A 421 11.82 23.37 11.02
N LEU A 422 12.06 24.37 10.18
CA LEU A 422 12.89 25.53 10.45
C LEU A 422 12.10 26.81 10.18
N GLY A 423 12.44 27.91 10.86
CA GLY A 423 11.95 29.22 10.49
C GLY A 423 12.58 29.71 9.19
N SER A 424 11.81 30.35 8.32
CA SER A 424 12.31 31.00 7.11
C SER A 424 12.42 32.51 7.31
N GLY A 425 13.53 33.10 6.88
CA GLY A 425 13.78 34.53 7.08
C GLY A 425 13.86 34.91 8.55
N ALA A 426 13.04 35.87 9.00
CA ALA A 426 12.99 36.33 10.38
C ALA A 426 12.07 35.51 11.30
N THR A 427 11.45 34.44 10.81
CA THR A 427 10.50 33.61 11.57
C THR A 427 11.19 32.89 12.72
N SER A 428 10.74 33.13 13.96
CA SER A 428 11.23 32.45 15.16
C SER A 428 10.28 31.36 15.62
N LEU A 429 10.75 30.09 15.61
CA LEU A 429 9.94 28.94 16.08
C LEU A 429 9.64 28.99 17.58
N THR A 430 10.41 29.77 18.37
CA THR A 430 10.16 29.93 19.82
C THR A 430 8.82 30.59 20.13
N GLN A 431 8.25 31.28 19.15
CA GLN A 431 6.93 31.94 19.26
C GLN A 431 5.77 31.01 18.97
N TYR A 432 6.05 29.75 18.69
CA TYR A 432 5.06 28.72 18.39
C TYR A 432 5.17 27.55 19.35
N THR A 433 4.07 26.85 19.54
CA THR A 433 4.02 25.50 20.05
C THR A 433 3.70 24.58 18.88
N ALA A 434 4.59 23.65 18.58
CA ALA A 434 4.43 22.72 17.47
C ALA A 434 3.96 21.36 17.97
N ALA A 435 3.01 20.75 17.25
CA ALA A 435 2.56 19.38 17.43
C ALA A 435 2.72 18.62 16.12
N MET A 436 3.05 17.33 16.20
CA MET A 436 3.20 16.45 15.04
C MET A 436 2.20 15.32 15.10
N ALA A 437 1.57 15.03 13.97
CA ALA A 437 0.73 13.86 13.76
C ALA A 437 1.11 13.18 12.45
N CYS A 438 1.25 11.85 12.48
CA CYS A 438 1.60 11.05 11.31
C CYS A 438 0.55 9.97 11.07
N THR A 439 0.34 9.62 9.80
CA THR A 439 -0.47 8.49 9.36
C THR A 439 0.33 7.62 8.42
N ASN A 440 0.10 6.30 8.46
CA ASN A 440 0.64 5.36 7.50
C ASN A 440 -0.50 4.77 6.68
N GLY A 441 -0.37 4.76 5.35
CA GLY A 441 -1.34 4.14 4.46
C GLY A 441 -1.45 2.63 4.65
N TRP A 442 -0.42 1.98 5.20
CA TRP A 442 -0.42 0.56 5.51
C TRP A 442 -0.78 0.30 6.96
N SER A 443 -1.99 -0.22 7.21
CA SER A 443 -2.50 -0.54 8.54
C SER A 443 -1.76 -1.70 9.24
N GLY A 444 -1.09 -2.57 8.47
CA GLY A 444 -0.28 -3.69 8.99
C GLY A 444 1.17 -3.32 9.31
N SER A 445 1.57 -2.04 9.13
CA SER A 445 2.92 -1.59 9.44
C SER A 445 3.21 -1.62 10.93
N THR A 446 4.44 -2.01 11.28
CA THR A 446 4.97 -1.95 12.63
C THR A 446 5.89 -0.75 12.85
N THR A 447 6.04 0.14 11.87
CA THR A 447 6.84 1.35 11.99
C THR A 447 6.25 2.29 13.04
N PRO A 448 7.00 2.63 14.11
CA PRO A 448 6.54 3.59 15.09
C PRO A 448 6.40 4.98 14.47
N LEU A 449 5.22 5.58 14.57
CA LEU A 449 4.97 6.91 14.03
C LEU A 449 5.35 7.98 15.05
N PRO A 450 6.13 9.01 14.67
CA PRO A 450 6.52 10.08 15.58
C PRO A 450 5.33 10.98 15.94
N THR A 451 5.32 11.43 17.19
CA THR A 451 4.29 12.34 17.75
C THR A 451 4.85 13.71 18.12
N THR A 452 6.16 13.90 17.99
CA THR A 452 6.84 15.16 18.31
C THR A 452 7.64 15.66 17.11
N PRO A 453 7.70 16.98 16.87
CA PRO A 453 8.61 17.57 15.88
C PRO A 453 10.06 17.20 16.19
N THR A 454 10.90 17.08 15.17
CA THR A 454 12.33 16.66 15.25
C THR A 454 12.55 15.18 15.58
N ALA A 455 11.51 14.35 15.56
CA ALA A 455 11.64 12.92 15.79
C ALA A 455 12.29 12.20 14.60
N SER A 456 12.96 11.09 14.91
CA SER A 456 13.48 10.16 13.90
C SER A 456 12.44 9.12 13.53
N LEU A 457 12.41 8.76 12.25
CA LEU A 457 11.51 7.76 11.67
C LEU A 457 12.30 6.75 10.84
N THR A 458 12.12 5.45 11.09
CA THR A 458 12.76 4.37 10.32
C THR A 458 11.69 3.56 9.62
N PRO A 459 11.36 3.88 8.35
CA PRO A 459 10.28 3.22 7.62
C PRO A 459 10.70 1.83 7.14
N GLN A 460 9.71 0.95 6.95
CA GLN A 460 9.87 -0.38 6.35
C GLN A 460 9.23 -0.46 4.96
N MET A 461 9.56 -1.53 4.21
CA MET A 461 8.90 -1.80 2.93
C MET A 461 7.38 -1.84 3.11
N GLY A 462 6.66 -1.20 2.21
CA GLY A 462 5.20 -1.10 2.27
C GLY A 462 4.67 0.18 2.89
N ASP A 463 5.51 0.99 3.56
CA ASP A 463 5.10 2.22 4.23
C ASP A 463 4.88 3.38 3.26
N VAL A 464 3.78 4.10 3.43
CA VAL A 464 3.54 5.42 2.83
C VAL A 464 3.09 6.35 3.96
N ILE A 465 4.05 7.06 4.54
CA ILE A 465 3.85 7.83 5.77
C ILE A 465 3.73 9.31 5.45
N ARG A 466 2.66 9.92 5.95
CA ARG A 466 2.40 11.35 5.84
C ARG A 466 2.31 11.95 7.23
N CYS A 467 3.19 12.94 7.50
CA CYS A 467 3.24 13.66 8.76
C CYS A 467 2.83 15.11 8.58
N THR A 468 2.18 15.68 9.59
CA THR A 468 1.80 17.09 9.62
C THR A 468 2.34 17.71 10.89
N ILE A 469 3.09 18.81 10.75
CA ILE A 469 3.47 19.69 11.88
C ILE A 469 2.49 20.86 11.91
N THR A 470 1.75 20.97 13.00
CA THR A 470 0.80 22.06 13.24
C THR A 470 1.39 23.03 14.26
N ASN A 471 1.56 24.29 13.86
CA ASN A 471 2.00 25.35 14.76
C ASN A 471 0.80 26.13 15.31
N THR A 472 0.80 26.28 16.63
CA THR A 472 -0.08 27.19 17.38
C THR A 472 0.76 28.33 17.90
N LYS A 473 0.40 29.57 17.56
CA LYS A 473 1.14 30.71 18.09
C LYS A 473 1.00 30.79 19.61
N ARG A 474 2.07 31.11 20.30
CA ARG A 474 2.04 31.35 21.73
C ARG A 474 1.33 32.66 22.00
N ALA A 475 0.63 32.76 23.12
CA ALA A 475 0.13 34.03 23.61
C ALA A 475 1.34 34.94 23.85
N SER A 476 1.37 36.09 23.20
CA SER A 476 2.38 37.10 23.42
C SER A 476 1.88 38.07 24.47
N ASN A 477 2.71 38.42 25.44
CA ASN A 477 2.42 39.45 26.43
C ASN A 477 3.09 40.77 26.01
N ALA A 478 2.44 41.91 26.32
CA ALA A 478 3.12 43.19 26.33
C ALA A 478 4.08 43.25 27.51
N THR A 479 5.27 43.78 27.29
CA THR A 479 6.31 43.97 28.34
C THR A 479 6.80 45.42 28.27
N LEU A 480 6.25 46.27 29.13
CA LEU A 480 6.63 47.66 29.18
C LEU A 480 7.86 47.89 30.08
N ALA A 481 8.76 48.72 29.59
CA ALA A 481 9.89 49.25 30.38
C ALA A 481 9.82 50.77 30.32
N ILE A 482 10.14 51.43 31.46
CA ILE A 482 10.22 52.88 31.58
C ILE A 482 11.63 53.26 32.10
N VAL A 483 12.19 54.29 31.50
CA VAL A 483 13.46 54.90 31.95
C VAL A 483 13.20 56.37 32.15
N LYS A 484 13.52 56.89 33.36
CA LYS A 484 13.49 58.33 33.69
C LYS A 484 14.91 58.87 33.67
N SER A 485 15.10 59.98 32.97
CA SER A 485 16.39 60.71 32.95
C SER A 485 16.11 62.20 33.16
N SER A 486 17.14 62.94 33.58
CA SER A 486 17.07 64.39 33.78
C SER A 486 18.31 65.08 33.21
N ALA A 487 18.12 66.31 32.81
CA ALA A 487 19.19 67.21 32.38
C ALA A 487 18.94 68.62 32.91
N THR A 488 19.92 69.30 33.39
CA THR A 488 19.84 70.72 33.80
C THR A 488 19.90 71.59 32.54
N LEU A 489 18.89 72.45 32.33
CA LEU A 489 18.77 73.34 31.16
C LEU A 489 19.39 74.70 31.40
N SER A 490 19.18 75.25 32.62
CA SER A 490 19.74 76.52 33.03
C SER A 490 19.80 76.61 34.56
N ASP A 491 20.68 77.44 35.09
CA ASP A 491 20.71 77.77 36.49
C ASP A 491 20.90 79.29 36.70
N PRO A 492 20.60 79.81 37.90
CA PRO A 492 20.66 81.25 38.18
C PRO A 492 22.10 81.85 38.11
N LEU A 493 23.14 81.01 38.21
CA LEU A 493 24.52 81.49 38.22
C LEU A 493 25.19 81.41 36.86
N ASN A 494 25.02 80.30 36.16
CA ASN A 494 25.71 79.97 34.89
C ASN A 494 24.81 80.15 33.66
N GLY A 495 23.52 80.43 33.84
CA GLY A 495 22.57 80.46 32.74
C GLY A 495 22.45 79.11 32.07
N THR A 496 22.62 79.07 30.75
CA THR A 496 22.64 77.84 29.95
C THR A 496 24.04 77.27 29.71
N ALA A 497 25.08 77.91 30.18
CA ALA A 497 26.50 77.53 30.00
C ALA A 497 26.94 76.63 31.14
N ASN A 498 26.94 75.29 30.95
CA ASN A 498 27.33 74.28 31.95
C ASN A 498 26.52 74.39 33.27
N PRO A 499 25.18 74.41 33.17
CA PRO A 499 24.31 74.64 34.30
C PRO A 499 24.37 73.53 35.34
N LYS A 500 24.11 73.91 36.61
CA LYS A 500 24.15 73.01 37.77
C LYS A 500 22.77 72.90 38.37
N ALA A 501 22.46 71.71 38.91
CA ALA A 501 21.17 71.46 39.59
C ALA A 501 21.15 72.07 40.99
N ILE A 502 21.12 73.40 41.07
CA ILE A 502 21.09 74.22 42.30
C ILE A 502 19.69 74.86 42.43
N PRO A 503 19.28 75.32 43.59
CA PRO A 503 18.03 76.06 43.78
C PRO A 503 17.85 77.14 42.71
N GLY A 504 16.63 77.12 42.07
CA GLY A 504 16.28 78.00 40.95
C GLY A 504 16.67 77.46 39.58
N ALA A 505 17.35 76.33 39.47
CA ALA A 505 17.69 75.73 38.21
C ALA A 505 16.45 75.10 37.52
N ILE A 506 16.43 75.20 36.19
CA ILE A 506 15.40 74.52 35.35
C ILE A 506 15.99 73.17 34.92
N MET A 507 15.28 72.12 35.31
CA MET A 507 15.56 70.75 34.94
C MET A 507 14.59 70.26 33.84
N ARG A 508 15.07 69.46 32.90
CA ARG A 508 14.23 68.70 31.99
C ARG A 508 14.23 67.25 32.43
N TYR A 509 13.05 66.69 32.65
CA TYR A 509 12.86 65.27 32.84
C TYR A 509 12.37 64.63 31.53
N THR A 510 12.85 63.43 31.27
CA THR A 510 12.46 62.62 30.13
C THR A 510 12.02 61.23 30.63
N LEU A 511 10.78 60.87 30.34
CA LEU A 511 10.25 59.51 30.55
C LEU A 511 10.27 58.80 29.21
N SER A 512 11.12 57.79 29.04
CA SER A 512 11.20 56.95 27.84
C SER A 512 10.51 55.62 28.11
N VAL A 513 9.55 55.27 27.30
CA VAL A 513 8.76 54.02 27.43
C VAL A 513 8.92 53.17 26.21
N SER A 514 9.16 51.89 26.39
CA SER A 514 9.30 50.90 25.32
C SER A 514 8.47 49.66 25.62
N ASN A 515 7.98 48.98 24.58
CA ASN A 515 7.31 47.68 24.67
C ASN A 515 8.22 46.62 24.05
N SER A 516 8.91 45.83 24.87
CA SER A 516 9.75 44.71 24.41
C SER A 516 8.94 43.41 24.18
N GLY A 517 7.67 43.35 24.62
CA GLY A 517 6.80 42.21 24.39
C GLY A 517 6.23 42.21 22.98
N ALA A 518 5.92 41.03 22.44
CA ALA A 518 5.38 40.86 21.09
C ALA A 518 3.89 41.25 20.99
N ALA A 519 3.16 41.35 22.12
CA ALA A 519 1.80 41.82 22.13
C ALA A 519 1.73 43.36 22.18
N SER A 520 0.70 43.90 21.54
CA SER A 520 0.29 45.30 21.76
C SER A 520 -0.28 45.48 23.17
N VAL A 521 -0.14 46.69 23.71
CA VAL A 521 -0.78 47.09 24.97
C VAL A 521 -2.25 47.43 24.69
N ASP A 522 -3.13 47.12 25.63
CA ASP A 522 -4.56 47.44 25.50
C ASP A 522 -4.80 48.91 25.22
N GLY A 523 -5.82 49.20 24.41
CA GLY A 523 -6.10 50.57 23.99
C GLY A 523 -6.35 51.54 25.15
N ASN A 524 -5.68 52.69 25.15
CA ASN A 524 -5.74 53.76 26.15
C ASN A 524 -5.33 53.34 27.58
N SER A 525 -4.66 52.19 27.74
CA SER A 525 -4.27 51.64 29.05
C SER A 525 -2.88 52.13 29.53
N VAL A 526 -2.09 52.76 28.67
CA VAL A 526 -0.77 53.30 29.07
C VAL A 526 -0.96 54.49 29.99
N LEU A 527 -0.56 54.31 31.24
CA LEU A 527 -0.65 55.35 32.27
C LEU A 527 0.72 55.50 32.93
N LEU A 528 1.27 56.71 32.89
CA LEU A 528 2.49 57.09 33.59
C LEU A 528 2.14 57.99 34.75
N ILE A 529 2.49 57.59 35.96
CA ILE A 529 2.34 58.41 37.18
C ILE A 529 3.75 58.62 37.71
N ASP A 530 4.26 59.85 37.50
CA ASP A 530 5.59 60.20 37.91
C ASP A 530 5.55 60.99 39.21
N SER A 531 6.25 60.50 40.23
CA SER A 531 6.42 61.20 41.52
C SER A 531 7.49 62.26 41.43
N LEU A 532 7.22 63.43 41.99
CA LEU A 532 8.17 64.51 42.08
C LEU A 532 8.85 64.49 43.45
N PRO A 533 10.21 64.54 43.50
CA PRO A 533 10.89 64.71 44.77
C PRO A 533 10.53 66.05 45.42
N PRO A 534 10.60 66.14 46.74
CA PRO A 534 10.26 67.40 47.45
C PRO A 534 11.09 68.64 47.05
N GLN A 535 12.27 68.36 46.45
CA GLN A 535 13.20 69.41 45.99
C GLN A 535 12.88 69.89 44.57
N ILE A 536 11.83 69.33 43.92
CA ILE A 536 11.49 69.62 42.53
C ILE A 536 10.02 70.02 42.42
N THR A 537 9.76 71.13 41.76
CA THR A 537 8.44 71.58 41.41
C THR A 537 8.21 71.50 39.89
N VAL A 538 7.21 70.79 39.43
CA VAL A 538 6.93 70.68 37.99
C VAL A 538 6.49 72.00 37.39
N GLY A 539 7.01 72.28 36.18
CA GLY A 539 6.55 73.44 35.41
C GLY A 539 5.25 73.09 34.69
N THR A 540 4.20 73.91 35.01
CA THR A 540 2.84 73.70 34.45
C THR A 540 2.50 74.73 33.36
N ALA A 541 3.34 75.74 33.15
CA ALA A 541 3.16 76.78 32.14
C ALA A 541 3.43 76.30 30.72
N ALA A 542 4.37 75.34 30.56
CA ALA A 542 4.64 74.74 29.29
C ALA A 542 4.17 73.26 29.29
N ALA A 543 3.37 72.89 28.31
CA ALA A 543 2.90 71.52 28.19
C ALA A 543 4.03 70.53 27.95
N PRO A 544 4.02 69.33 28.56
CA PRO A 544 4.91 68.25 28.21
C PRO A 544 4.95 67.94 26.73
N THR A 545 6.13 67.62 26.19
CA THR A 545 6.35 67.29 24.78
C THR A 545 6.42 65.80 24.60
N PHE A 546 5.59 65.27 23.69
CA PHE A 546 5.58 63.86 23.32
C PHE A 546 6.40 63.66 22.04
N THR A 547 7.26 62.66 22.03
CA THR A 547 8.08 62.28 20.85
C THR A 547 7.99 60.81 20.61
N GLN A 548 7.64 60.40 19.37
CA GLN A 548 7.68 59.01 18.92
C GLN A 548 9.14 58.50 18.86
N GLY A 549 9.35 57.25 19.22
CA GLY A 549 10.60 56.53 18.98
C GLY A 549 10.68 55.91 17.58
N THR A 550 11.73 55.18 17.35
CA THR A 550 11.94 54.40 16.13
C THR A 550 12.23 52.93 16.52
N PRO A 551 11.29 52.01 16.30
CA PRO A 551 9.95 52.16 15.72
C PRO A 551 8.98 53.00 16.58
N SER A 552 7.98 53.58 15.90
CA SER A 552 6.93 54.38 16.56
C SER A 552 6.09 53.52 17.52
N SER A 553 5.70 54.09 18.65
CA SER A 553 4.78 53.50 19.61
C SER A 553 3.35 53.34 19.07
N ALA A 554 2.99 54.04 18.01
CA ALA A 554 1.63 54.21 17.49
C ALA A 554 0.63 54.91 18.44
N LEU A 555 1.10 55.44 19.57
CA LEU A 555 0.29 56.25 20.50
C LEU A 555 0.16 57.67 20.01
N THR A 556 -0.90 58.35 20.42
CA THR A 556 -1.13 59.80 20.26
C THR A 556 -1.13 60.47 21.63
N PHE A 557 -0.81 61.77 21.67
CA PHE A 557 -0.81 62.52 22.91
C PHE A 557 -1.29 63.94 22.69
N ASN A 558 -2.30 64.31 23.46
CA ASN A 558 -2.87 65.66 23.47
C ASN A 558 -2.66 66.25 24.87
N ALA A 559 -1.82 67.26 24.97
CA ALA A 559 -1.51 67.90 26.25
C ALA A 559 -2.73 68.49 26.96
N GLY A 560 -3.78 68.85 26.24
CA GLY A 560 -5.01 69.39 26.85
C GLY A 560 -5.91 68.36 27.53
N THR A 561 -5.77 67.08 27.18
CA THR A 561 -6.66 66.01 27.69
C THR A 561 -5.92 64.87 28.37
N ASP A 562 -4.66 64.65 28.02
CA ASP A 562 -3.89 63.47 28.40
C ASP A 562 -2.89 63.74 29.52
N ILE A 563 -2.95 64.92 30.12
CA ILE A 563 -2.18 65.36 31.30
C ILE A 563 -3.16 65.69 32.42
N ARG A 564 -2.80 65.22 33.61
CA ARG A 564 -3.41 65.64 34.88
C ARG A 564 -2.37 65.71 35.97
N TYR A 565 -2.72 66.36 37.06
CA TYR A 565 -1.86 66.52 38.23
C TYR A 565 -2.53 66.00 39.49
N SER A 566 -1.73 65.66 40.48
CA SER A 566 -2.24 65.24 41.79
C SER A 566 -1.39 65.83 42.91
N ASN A 567 -2.07 66.31 43.95
CA ASN A 567 -1.48 66.73 45.22
C ASN A 567 -1.62 65.68 46.33
N ALA A 568 -2.03 64.49 45.99
CA ALA A 568 -2.19 63.40 46.95
C ALA A 568 -0.86 63.01 47.60
N VAL A 569 -0.93 62.52 48.84
CA VAL A 569 0.25 62.05 49.59
C VAL A 569 0.78 60.74 49.08
N SER A 570 -0.12 59.92 48.49
CA SER A 570 0.19 58.63 47.88
C SER A 570 -0.09 58.66 46.37
N ALA A 571 0.60 57.80 45.62
CA ALA A 571 0.45 57.70 44.15
C ALA A 571 -1.01 57.41 43.76
N PRO A 572 -1.59 58.19 42.84
CA PRO A 572 -2.92 57.91 42.31
C PRO A 572 -2.99 56.55 41.63
N SER A 573 -4.09 55.83 41.79
CA SER A 573 -4.26 54.46 41.17
C SER A 573 -4.77 54.50 39.73
N SER A 574 -5.21 55.70 39.24
CA SER A 574 -5.75 55.86 37.89
C SER A 574 -5.57 57.30 37.40
N PHE A 575 -5.68 57.50 36.06
CA PHE A 575 -5.68 58.84 35.48
C PHE A 575 -6.85 59.69 35.99
N ALA A 576 -7.99 59.10 36.26
CA ALA A 576 -9.17 59.82 36.79
C ALA A 576 -8.95 60.31 38.24
N ALA A 577 -8.09 59.65 39.02
CA ALA A 577 -7.76 60.05 40.39
C ALA A 577 -6.80 61.26 40.47
N CYS A 578 -6.22 61.68 39.35
CA CYS A 578 -5.38 62.89 39.26
C CYS A 578 -6.31 64.07 38.97
N THR A 579 -6.77 64.76 40.03
CA THR A 579 -7.81 65.78 39.96
C THR A 579 -7.36 67.21 40.36
N TYR A 580 -6.10 67.34 40.70
CA TYR A 580 -5.54 68.61 41.11
C TYR A 580 -5.34 69.57 39.92
N SER A 581 -5.72 70.83 40.05
CA SER A 581 -5.47 71.91 39.07
C SER A 581 -4.43 72.84 39.61
N PRO A 582 -3.21 72.91 39.02
CA PRO A 582 -2.15 73.80 39.47
C PRO A 582 -2.57 75.25 39.42
N VAL A 583 -2.17 76.00 40.42
CA VAL A 583 -2.59 77.45 40.60
C VAL A 583 -1.45 78.42 40.18
N SER A 584 -0.27 77.92 39.87
CA SER A 584 0.86 78.74 39.42
C SER A 584 1.77 77.94 38.43
N ALA A 585 2.63 78.66 37.70
CA ALA A 585 3.57 78.11 36.71
C ALA A 585 4.54 77.04 37.29
N TYR A 586 4.83 77.17 38.59
CA TYR A 586 5.56 76.17 39.41
C TYR A 586 4.81 76.05 40.73
N ASP A 587 3.99 75.00 40.83
CA ASP A 587 3.10 74.82 41.98
C ASP A 587 3.65 73.69 42.88
N PRO A 588 4.17 74.00 44.09
CA PRO A 588 4.77 73.05 44.99
C PRO A 588 3.77 72.05 45.56
N ALA A 589 2.45 72.29 45.41
CA ALA A 589 1.43 71.31 45.81
C ALA A 589 1.29 70.18 44.85
N VAL A 590 1.87 70.23 43.66
CA VAL A 590 1.85 69.11 42.72
C VAL A 590 2.89 68.04 43.14
N HIS A 591 2.40 66.92 43.59
CA HIS A 591 3.23 65.77 43.98
C HIS A 591 3.41 64.75 42.85
N TYR A 592 2.43 64.63 41.94
CA TYR A 592 2.45 63.70 40.82
C TYR A 592 2.01 64.37 39.52
N ILE A 593 2.71 64.04 38.42
CA ILE A 593 2.24 64.28 37.06
C ILE A 593 1.70 62.95 36.50
N CYS A 594 0.48 62.98 35.97
CA CYS A 594 -0.21 61.84 35.41
C CYS A 594 -0.36 62.02 33.90
N LEU A 595 0.17 61.09 33.12
CA LEU A 595 0.22 61.13 31.66
C LEU A 595 -0.42 59.90 31.10
N ASN A 596 -1.41 60.08 30.19
CA ASN A 596 -2.13 58.94 29.61
C ASN A 596 -2.23 59.06 28.07
N PRO A 597 -1.15 58.80 27.34
CA PRO A 597 -1.18 58.72 25.89
C PRO A 597 -2.29 57.80 25.40
N LYS A 598 -2.91 58.13 24.29
CA LYS A 598 -4.08 57.42 23.74
C LYS A 598 -3.70 56.51 22.57
N GLY A 599 -4.52 55.47 22.36
CA GLY A 599 -4.33 54.48 21.32
C GLY A 599 -3.81 53.16 21.86
N THR A 600 -3.36 52.31 20.97
CA THR A 600 -2.81 50.97 21.26
C THR A 600 -1.31 51.02 21.00
N MET A 601 -0.46 50.82 22.03
CA MET A 601 0.98 50.75 21.85
C MET A 601 1.34 49.46 21.15
N ALA A 602 2.03 49.57 20.02
CA ALA A 602 2.44 48.41 19.20
C ALA A 602 3.32 47.42 19.97
N GLY A 603 3.21 46.14 19.61
CA GLY A 603 4.12 45.10 20.07
C GLY A 603 5.46 45.13 19.32
N SER A 604 6.51 44.58 19.94
CA SER A 604 7.82 44.48 19.34
C SER A 604 7.88 43.40 18.25
N THR A 605 8.44 43.74 17.09
CA THR A 605 8.79 42.81 16.01
C THR A 605 10.28 42.55 15.86
N GLY A 606 11.03 42.90 16.93
CA GLY A 606 12.52 42.83 16.99
C GLY A 606 13.06 44.02 17.78
N THR A 607 13.03 45.22 17.21
CA THR A 607 13.33 46.45 17.95
C THR A 607 12.06 46.92 18.68
N PRO A 608 12.11 47.18 20.00
CA PRO A 608 10.94 47.65 20.76
C PRO A 608 10.45 49.01 20.29
N PRO A 609 9.13 49.12 19.92
CA PRO A 609 8.51 50.44 19.70
C PRO A 609 8.54 51.25 20.97
N SER A 610 8.72 52.57 20.84
CA SER A 610 8.95 53.44 21.99
C SER A 610 8.41 54.84 21.77
N PHE A 611 8.28 55.60 22.85
CA PHE A 611 8.01 57.01 22.87
C PHE A 611 8.72 57.67 24.08
N SER A 612 8.86 58.97 24.09
CA SER A 612 9.27 59.72 25.24
C SER A 612 8.33 60.92 25.51
N ILE A 613 8.23 61.28 26.78
CA ILE A 613 7.58 62.50 27.22
C ILE A 613 8.58 63.32 28.03
N THR A 614 8.72 64.58 27.67
CA THR A 614 9.60 65.51 28.38
C THR A 614 8.79 66.63 29.03
N PHE A 615 9.17 67.01 30.22
CA PHE A 615 8.62 68.16 30.93
C PHE A 615 9.70 68.86 31.71
N ASN A 616 9.51 70.17 31.96
CA ASN A 616 10.43 70.96 32.73
C ASN A 616 10.02 71.06 34.21
N SER A 617 10.98 71.25 35.08
CA SER A 617 10.78 71.40 36.52
C SER A 617 11.77 72.40 37.08
N LEU A 618 11.41 73.03 38.20
CA LEU A 618 12.26 73.93 38.96
C LEU A 618 12.85 73.19 40.15
N VAL A 619 14.14 73.40 40.43
CA VAL A 619 14.77 72.96 41.67
C VAL A 619 14.45 73.97 42.77
N ASN A 620 13.83 73.50 43.86
CA ASN A 620 13.40 74.35 44.98
C ASN A 620 14.56 74.89 45.79
#